data_acf884949bb16b0e86599a637127a89d
#
_entry.id   acf884949bb16b0e86599a637127a89d
#
_cell.length_a   1.000
_cell.length_b   1.000
_cell.length_c   1.000
_cell.angle_alpha   90.00
_cell.angle_beta   90.00
_cell.angle_gamma   90.00
#
_symmetry.space_group_name_H-M   'P 1'
#
loop_
_entity.id
_entity.type
_entity.pdbx_description
1 polymer ?
#
loop_
_entity_poly.entity_id
_entity_poly.type
_entity_poly.pdbx_seq_one_letter_code
_entity_poly.pdbx_strand_id
1 'polypeptide(L)'
;MSADKKTKKNKLKNSKKGDFVKRTTKQMQIGPGNFWNNVLSVLFVLLIFTAVYSYITENDVKPEELTLSAMVTQVKNGEVAKVLVQGSEITITYKEEGRVEGKLKKETDAAISETLTNLGVSTQELSSIDIEVQDPTGFGYWLGVLAPFLFPLLFLLIIIWFFTRSVRGAGMQAMSFGNSKARMIDPNDQNQKVTFKDVAGAKEAKQELEEIVDFLKNPKKFLDIGAEIPKGVMMMGAPGTGKTLLARAVAGEAGVPFFSISGSEFVEMFVGVGASRVRDLFNMAKKNAPAIIFVDEIDAVGRIRGTGIGGGNDEREQTLNQILVEMDGFEPNAKVIVMAATNRPDVLDPALLRPGRFDRRVTIDLPDKKDREEILKVHARKKPLQEDVNLEIIA
;
A
#
# COMPACT_ATOMS: atom_id res chain seq x y z
N MET A 1 -34.09 -49.58 33.94
CA MET A 1 -32.64 -49.46 33.75
C MET A 1 -32.31 -49.55 32.28
N SER A 2 -32.47 -48.52 31.51
CA SER A 2 -31.91 -48.41 30.15
C SER A 2 -32.33 -47.08 29.49
N ALA A 3 -31.81 -45.95 29.99
CA ALA A 3 -32.04 -44.65 29.38
C ALA A 3 -30.88 -43.64 29.51
N ASP A 4 -29.73 -44.11 30.05
CA ASP A 4 -28.67 -43.16 30.45
C ASP A 4 -27.35 -43.34 29.69
N LYS A 5 -27.34 -43.99 28.53
CA LYS A 5 -26.14 -44.25 27.72
C LYS A 5 -26.10 -43.54 26.34
N LYS A 6 -27.16 -42.78 25.96
CA LYS A 6 -27.16 -42.09 24.67
C LYS A 6 -26.79 -40.59 24.71
N THR A 7 -26.75 -39.99 25.88
CA THR A 7 -26.52 -38.55 26.02
C THR A 7 -25.02 -38.15 26.18
N LYS A 8 -24.14 -39.11 26.39
CA LYS A 8 -22.67 -38.83 26.53
C LYS A 8 -21.87 -38.95 25.23
N LYS A 9 -22.45 -39.50 24.14
CA LYS A 9 -21.73 -39.67 22.87
C LYS A 9 -21.85 -38.47 21.90
N ASN A 10 -22.78 -37.55 22.12
CA ASN A 10 -22.97 -36.35 21.27
C ASN A 10 -22.24 -35.09 21.74
N LYS A 11 -21.57 -35.10 22.93
CA LYS A 11 -20.77 -33.96 23.41
C LYS A 11 -19.28 -34.02 23.04
N LEU A 12 -18.82 -35.08 22.41
CA LEU A 12 -17.40 -35.29 22.07
C LEU A 12 -17.09 -35.18 20.57
N LYS A 13 -18.07 -34.77 19.73
CA LYS A 13 -17.88 -34.62 18.28
C LYS A 13 -17.89 -33.18 17.77
N ASN A 14 -18.13 -32.17 18.62
CA ASN A 14 -18.14 -30.75 18.25
C ASN A 14 -16.96 -29.91 18.75
N SER A 15 -15.84 -30.54 19.13
CA SER A 15 -14.66 -29.86 19.67
C SER A 15 -13.41 -29.96 18.77
N LYS A 16 -13.57 -30.22 17.48
CA LYS A 16 -12.44 -30.21 16.52
C LYS A 16 -12.86 -29.65 15.16
N LYS A 17 -13.26 -28.38 15.14
CA LYS A 17 -13.28 -27.57 13.91
C LYS A 17 -13.13 -26.11 14.31
N GLY A 18 -11.98 -25.53 14.06
CA GLY A 18 -11.89 -24.08 13.97
C GLY A 18 -10.73 -23.39 14.67
N ASP A 19 -9.56 -24.01 14.80
CA ASP A 19 -8.34 -23.21 14.97
C ASP A 19 -7.76 -22.89 13.57
N PHE A 20 -8.46 -22.04 12.83
CA PHE A 20 -7.85 -21.28 11.74
C PHE A 20 -6.94 -20.22 12.40
N VAL A 21 -5.64 -20.53 12.44
CA VAL A 21 -4.58 -19.60 12.72
C VAL A 21 -4.84 -18.30 11.93
N LYS A 22 -5.35 -17.28 12.62
CA LYS A 22 -5.28 -15.90 12.14
C LYS A 22 -3.80 -15.57 12.00
N ARG A 23 -3.24 -15.77 10.81
CA ARG A 23 -2.01 -15.09 10.42
C ARG A 23 -2.31 -13.60 10.43
N THR A 24 -2.05 -12.97 11.55
CA THR A 24 -1.90 -11.52 11.63
C THR A 24 -0.73 -11.18 10.72
N THR A 25 -1.04 -10.81 9.49
CA THR A 25 -0.10 -10.04 8.66
C THR A 25 0.15 -8.74 9.40
N LYS A 26 1.24 -8.71 10.16
CA LYS A 26 1.78 -7.50 10.73
C LYS A 26 2.11 -6.60 9.55
N GLN A 27 1.22 -5.68 9.20
CA GLN A 27 1.54 -4.58 8.30
C GLN A 27 2.70 -3.83 8.96
N MET A 28 3.89 -4.00 8.43
CA MET A 28 5.03 -3.18 8.76
C MET A 28 4.71 -1.75 8.32
N GLN A 29 4.34 -0.91 9.26
CA GLN A 29 4.25 0.53 9.04
C GLN A 29 5.67 1.04 8.75
N ILE A 30 5.93 1.34 7.49
CA ILE A 30 7.18 1.96 7.04
C ILE A 30 7.04 3.47 7.29
N GLY A 31 7.28 3.88 8.54
CA GLY A 31 7.49 5.30 8.87
C GLY A 31 8.96 5.70 8.60
N PRO A 32 9.29 7.01 8.57
CA PRO A 32 10.67 7.50 8.35
C PRO A 32 11.69 6.92 9.33
N GLY A 33 11.28 6.41 10.49
CA GLY A 33 12.13 5.68 11.41
C GLY A 33 12.64 4.32 10.91
N ASN A 34 11.97 3.69 9.96
CA ASN A 34 12.38 2.40 9.42
C ASN A 34 13.46 2.50 8.32
N PHE A 35 13.59 3.65 7.66
CA PHE A 35 14.64 3.88 6.66
C PHE A 35 16.03 3.80 7.32
N TRP A 36 16.25 4.51 8.41
CA TRP A 36 17.51 4.48 9.15
C TRP A 36 17.82 3.12 9.76
N ASN A 37 16.81 2.41 10.27
CA ASN A 37 16.99 1.05 10.76
C ASN A 37 17.40 0.07 9.64
N ASN A 38 16.87 0.24 8.44
CA ASN A 38 17.27 -0.60 7.30
C ASN A 38 18.68 -0.25 6.80
N VAL A 39 19.06 1.02 6.76
CA VAL A 39 20.43 1.46 6.45
C VAL A 39 21.42 0.94 7.51
N LEU A 40 21.08 1.04 8.80
CA LEU A 40 21.87 0.50 9.91
C LEU A 40 22.00 -1.04 9.79
N SER A 41 20.95 -1.75 9.40
CA SER A 41 21.02 -3.21 9.21
C SER A 41 21.94 -3.60 8.06
N VAL A 42 21.93 -2.88 6.96
CA VAL A 42 22.85 -3.12 5.83
C VAL A 42 24.30 -2.82 6.24
N LEU A 43 24.54 -1.71 6.94
CA LEU A 43 25.84 -1.36 7.51
C LEU A 43 26.34 -2.43 8.49
N PHE A 44 25.46 -2.95 9.34
CA PHE A 44 25.78 -3.99 10.32
C PHE A 44 26.14 -5.31 9.64
N VAL A 45 25.43 -5.71 8.59
CA VAL A 45 25.77 -6.90 7.79
C VAL A 45 27.13 -6.73 7.11
N LEU A 46 27.42 -5.53 6.58
CA LEU A 46 28.70 -5.24 5.95
C LEU A 46 29.86 -5.25 6.98
N LEU A 47 29.62 -4.75 8.19
CA LEU A 47 30.58 -4.84 9.31
C LEU A 47 30.83 -6.29 9.73
N ILE A 48 29.81 -7.13 9.82
CA ILE A 48 29.97 -8.56 10.10
C ILE A 48 30.80 -9.21 9.00
N PHE A 49 30.51 -8.90 7.75
CA PHE A 49 31.21 -9.49 6.61
C PHE A 49 32.69 -9.10 6.59
N THR A 50 33.02 -7.81 6.85
CA THR A 50 34.41 -7.37 6.98
C THR A 50 35.12 -7.98 8.17
N ALA A 51 34.44 -8.16 9.31
CA ALA A 51 35.00 -8.81 10.50
C ALA A 51 35.28 -10.31 10.24
N VAL A 52 34.35 -11.02 9.58
CA VAL A 52 34.55 -12.43 9.19
C VAL A 52 35.68 -12.57 8.19
N TYR A 53 35.76 -11.68 7.21
CA TYR A 53 36.86 -11.66 6.22
C TYR A 53 38.20 -11.41 6.93
N SER A 54 38.30 -10.43 7.83
CA SER A 54 39.49 -10.15 8.64
C SER A 54 39.89 -11.37 9.49
N TYR A 55 38.93 -12.02 10.14
CA TYR A 55 39.19 -13.21 10.97
C TYR A 55 39.73 -14.40 10.17
N ILE A 56 39.23 -14.62 8.93
CA ILE A 56 39.72 -15.70 8.06
C ILE A 56 41.13 -15.39 7.57
N THR A 57 41.43 -14.12 7.23
CA THR A 57 42.75 -13.74 6.74
C THR A 57 43.80 -13.58 7.87
N GLU A 58 43.39 -13.43 9.11
CA GLU A 58 44.30 -13.24 10.27
C GLU A 58 44.76 -14.56 10.89
N ASN A 59 44.08 -15.70 10.60
CA ASN A 59 44.46 -17.01 11.11
C ASN A 59 45.50 -17.76 10.26
N ASP A 60 45.91 -17.22 9.12
CA ASP A 60 47.06 -17.76 8.39
C ASP A 60 48.33 -17.36 9.16
N VAL A 61 49.10 -18.37 9.61
CA VAL A 61 50.41 -18.19 10.24
C VAL A 61 51.23 -17.35 9.28
N LYS A 62 51.60 -16.12 9.69
CA LYS A 62 52.35 -15.22 8.84
C LYS A 62 53.68 -15.87 8.49
N PRO A 63 53.95 -16.21 7.23
CA PRO A 63 55.21 -16.77 6.81
C PRO A 63 56.32 -15.72 7.09
N GLU A 64 57.49 -16.18 7.40
CA GLU A 64 58.66 -15.32 7.64
C GLU A 64 59.06 -14.66 6.30
N GLU A 65 58.99 -13.33 6.26
CA GLU A 65 59.47 -12.57 5.06
C GLU A 65 60.99 -12.64 4.98
N LEU A 66 61.46 -13.35 3.99
CA LEU A 66 62.90 -13.51 3.79
C LEU A 66 63.41 -12.64 2.65
N THR A 67 64.67 -12.21 2.78
CA THR A 67 65.42 -11.58 1.68
C THR A 67 66.06 -12.65 0.82
N LEU A 68 66.32 -12.33 -0.44
CA LEU A 68 66.98 -13.26 -1.38
C LEU A 68 68.36 -13.68 -0.87
N SER A 69 69.10 -12.76 -0.19
CA SER A 69 70.40 -13.07 0.41
C SER A 69 70.29 -14.03 1.60
N ALA A 70 69.21 -13.93 2.41
CA ALA A 70 68.97 -14.85 3.50
C ALA A 70 68.69 -16.26 2.95
N MET A 71 67.84 -16.35 1.89
CA MET A 71 67.57 -17.59 1.21
C MET A 71 68.85 -18.27 0.70
N VAL A 72 69.75 -17.52 0.04
CA VAL A 72 71.04 -18.05 -0.42
C VAL A 72 71.87 -18.61 0.71
N THR A 73 71.92 -17.94 1.86
CA THR A 73 72.65 -18.43 3.06
C THR A 73 72.04 -19.75 3.59
N GLN A 74 70.71 -19.79 3.67
CA GLN A 74 69.99 -21.02 4.16
C GLN A 74 70.12 -22.19 3.19
N VAL A 75 70.17 -21.93 1.90
CA VAL A 75 70.45 -22.94 0.87
C VAL A 75 71.90 -23.50 1.02
N LYS A 76 72.90 -22.62 1.21
CA LYS A 76 74.29 -23.01 1.47
C LYS A 76 74.48 -23.81 2.78
N ASN A 77 73.71 -23.50 3.78
CA ASN A 77 73.70 -24.22 5.04
C ASN A 77 72.98 -25.58 4.95
N GLY A 78 72.29 -25.86 3.84
CA GLY A 78 71.54 -27.12 3.62
C GLY A 78 70.25 -27.23 4.43
N GLU A 79 69.71 -26.09 4.93
CA GLU A 79 68.51 -26.03 5.74
C GLU A 79 67.17 -26.16 4.93
N VAL A 80 67.26 -25.88 3.60
CA VAL A 80 66.11 -25.89 2.70
C VAL A 80 65.81 -27.28 2.19
N ALA A 81 64.52 -27.72 2.29
CA ALA A 81 64.08 -28.97 1.72
C ALA A 81 63.42 -28.79 0.39
N LYS A 82 62.52 -27.84 0.24
CA LYS A 82 61.72 -27.60 -0.97
C LYS A 82 61.53 -26.10 -1.21
N VAL A 83 61.58 -25.73 -2.50
CA VAL A 83 61.32 -24.37 -2.95
C VAL A 83 60.15 -24.43 -3.95
N LEU A 84 59.04 -23.83 -3.56
CA LEU A 84 57.85 -23.73 -4.38
C LEU A 84 57.79 -22.33 -4.99
N VAL A 85 57.77 -22.28 -6.32
CA VAL A 85 57.71 -21.02 -7.09
C VAL A 85 56.31 -20.87 -7.66
N GLN A 86 55.59 -19.84 -7.24
CA GLN A 86 54.26 -19.50 -7.77
C GLN A 86 54.25 -18.09 -8.35
N GLY A 87 54.47 -17.94 -9.63
CA GLY A 87 54.62 -16.66 -10.29
C GLY A 87 55.82 -15.84 -9.74
N SER A 88 55.57 -14.74 -9.04
CA SER A 88 56.59 -13.90 -8.39
C SER A 88 56.83 -14.25 -6.92
N GLU A 89 56.05 -15.10 -6.33
CA GLU A 89 56.19 -15.55 -4.94
C GLU A 89 56.94 -16.87 -4.86
N ILE A 90 57.85 -16.97 -3.92
CA ILE A 90 58.63 -18.17 -3.62
C ILE A 90 58.33 -18.53 -2.17
N THR A 91 57.91 -19.76 -1.95
CA THR A 91 57.71 -20.33 -0.61
C THR A 91 58.82 -21.37 -0.37
N ILE A 92 59.47 -21.28 0.75
CA ILE A 92 60.57 -22.15 1.17
C ILE A 92 60.07 -23.02 2.32
N THR A 93 60.22 -24.34 2.14
CA THR A 93 59.96 -25.30 3.20
C THR A 93 61.30 -25.84 3.72
N TYR A 94 61.47 -25.83 5.03
CA TYR A 94 62.71 -26.28 5.72
C TYR A 94 62.70 -27.78 5.98
N LYS A 95 63.91 -28.33 6.18
CA LYS A 95 64.10 -29.75 6.56
C LYS A 95 63.71 -30.03 8.02
N GLU A 96 63.74 -29.00 8.84
CA GLU A 96 63.40 -29.05 10.24
C GLU A 96 61.88 -29.01 10.46
N GLU A 97 61.29 -30.10 10.97
CA GLU A 97 59.85 -30.19 11.19
C GLU A 97 59.43 -29.15 12.27
N GLY A 98 58.46 -28.28 11.90
CA GLY A 98 57.88 -27.26 12.77
C GLY A 98 58.39 -25.84 12.56
N ARG A 99 59.37 -25.62 11.70
CA ARG A 99 59.83 -24.27 11.33
C ARG A 99 58.81 -23.64 10.32
N VAL A 100 58.46 -22.38 10.57
CA VAL A 100 57.50 -21.65 9.73
C VAL A 100 58.07 -21.48 8.32
N GLU A 101 57.21 -21.64 7.30
CA GLU A 101 57.59 -21.47 5.90
C GLU A 101 58.08 -20.04 5.64
N GLY A 102 59.19 -19.90 4.90
CA GLY A 102 59.72 -18.62 4.47
C GLY A 102 59.09 -18.19 3.16
N LYS A 103 58.65 -16.95 3.04
CA LYS A 103 58.22 -16.35 1.79
C LYS A 103 59.09 -15.23 1.34
N LEU A 104 59.38 -15.20 0.05
CA LEU A 104 60.12 -14.10 -0.60
C LEU A 104 59.58 -13.81 -1.97
N LYS A 105 59.77 -12.60 -2.48
CA LYS A 105 59.44 -12.21 -3.84
C LYS A 105 60.65 -12.18 -4.73
N LYS A 106 60.55 -12.77 -5.91
CA LYS A 106 61.56 -12.63 -6.96
C LYS A 106 61.13 -11.62 -8.00
N GLU A 107 62.10 -11.16 -8.82
CA GLU A 107 61.82 -10.41 -10.02
C GLU A 107 61.09 -11.32 -11.06
N THR A 108 60.16 -10.73 -11.78
CA THR A 108 59.12 -11.49 -12.53
C THR A 108 59.72 -12.35 -13.66
N ASP A 109 60.86 -11.96 -14.24
CA ASP A 109 61.39 -12.59 -15.47
C ASP A 109 62.64 -13.43 -15.26
N ALA A 110 63.20 -13.55 -14.03
CA ALA A 110 64.41 -14.33 -13.77
C ALA A 110 64.06 -15.77 -13.33
N ALA A 111 64.72 -16.75 -13.90
CA ALA A 111 64.66 -18.12 -13.42
C ALA A 111 65.34 -18.21 -12.05
N ILE A 112 64.65 -18.82 -11.05
CA ILE A 112 65.18 -18.92 -9.67
C ILE A 112 66.50 -19.67 -9.61
N SER A 113 66.68 -20.71 -10.44
CA SER A 113 67.93 -21.46 -10.54
C SER A 113 69.10 -20.62 -11.05
N GLU A 114 68.84 -19.76 -12.03
CA GLU A 114 69.85 -18.87 -12.59
C GLU A 114 70.20 -17.74 -11.57
N THR A 115 69.21 -17.21 -10.89
CA THR A 115 69.40 -16.20 -9.82
C THR A 115 70.21 -16.76 -8.67
N LEU A 116 69.96 -17.96 -8.20
CA LEU A 116 70.70 -18.62 -7.13
C LEU A 116 72.17 -18.94 -7.58
N THR A 117 72.37 -19.36 -8.81
CA THR A 117 73.70 -19.60 -9.37
C THR A 117 74.52 -18.32 -9.47
N ASN A 118 73.92 -17.21 -9.94
CA ASN A 118 74.52 -15.90 -10.01
C ASN A 118 74.91 -15.33 -8.63
N LEU A 119 74.20 -15.73 -7.58
CA LEU A 119 74.49 -15.38 -6.21
C LEU A 119 75.46 -16.34 -5.49
N GLY A 120 76.03 -17.28 -6.26
CA GLY A 120 77.13 -18.14 -5.80
C GLY A 120 76.70 -19.41 -5.08
N VAL A 121 75.52 -19.93 -5.39
CA VAL A 121 75.08 -21.29 -4.99
C VAL A 121 75.60 -22.28 -6.00
N SER A 122 76.30 -23.36 -5.57
CA SER A 122 76.90 -24.36 -6.40
C SER A 122 75.84 -25.32 -7.04
N THR A 123 76.14 -25.91 -8.18
CA THR A 123 75.22 -26.85 -8.86
C THR A 123 74.94 -28.07 -7.98
N GLN A 124 75.88 -28.45 -7.10
CA GLN A 124 75.65 -29.55 -6.16
C GLN A 124 74.65 -29.21 -5.03
N GLU A 125 74.69 -28.00 -4.54
CA GLU A 125 73.74 -27.49 -3.53
C GLU A 125 72.36 -27.35 -4.14
N LEU A 126 72.21 -26.85 -5.36
CA LEU A 126 70.95 -26.81 -6.11
C LEU A 126 70.34 -28.16 -6.34
N SER A 127 71.17 -29.19 -6.61
CA SER A 127 70.65 -30.55 -6.82
C SER A 127 70.11 -31.23 -5.55
N SER A 128 70.38 -30.69 -4.39
CA SER A 128 69.91 -31.16 -3.10
C SER A 128 68.53 -30.61 -2.66
N ILE A 129 67.99 -29.70 -3.47
CA ILE A 129 66.71 -29.01 -3.18
C ILE A 129 65.68 -29.36 -4.25
N ASP A 130 64.50 -29.67 -3.82
CA ASP A 130 63.38 -29.92 -4.73
C ASP A 130 62.75 -28.54 -5.13
N ILE A 131 62.95 -28.18 -6.40
CA ILE A 131 62.40 -26.93 -6.96
C ILE A 131 61.19 -27.24 -7.79
N GLU A 132 60.02 -26.93 -7.25
CA GLU A 132 58.72 -27.11 -7.93
C GLU A 132 58.21 -25.76 -8.41
N VAL A 133 57.82 -25.67 -9.68
CA VAL A 133 57.18 -24.49 -10.27
C VAL A 133 55.69 -24.83 -10.46
N GLN A 134 54.85 -24.10 -9.77
CA GLN A 134 53.41 -24.27 -9.91
C GLN A 134 52.79 -22.97 -10.43
N ASP A 135 51.90 -23.08 -11.40
CA ASP A 135 51.09 -21.95 -11.81
C ASP A 135 50.09 -21.62 -10.68
N PRO A 136 49.83 -20.34 -10.43
CA PRO A 136 48.84 -19.93 -9.42
C PRO A 136 47.44 -20.37 -9.87
N THR A 137 47.08 -21.59 -9.51
CA THR A 137 45.77 -22.18 -9.81
C THR A 137 45.08 -22.54 -8.52
N GLY A 138 43.79 -22.37 -8.50
CA GLY A 138 42.97 -22.73 -7.33
C GLY A 138 41.83 -21.74 -7.10
N PHE A 139 40.86 -22.19 -6.30
CA PHE A 139 39.70 -21.38 -5.97
C PHE A 139 40.08 -20.05 -5.30
N GLY A 140 41.11 -20.07 -4.42
CA GLY A 140 41.57 -18.86 -3.72
C GLY A 140 42.17 -17.81 -4.66
N TYR A 141 42.94 -18.25 -5.69
CA TYR A 141 43.49 -17.36 -6.69
C TYR A 141 42.38 -16.66 -7.50
N TRP A 142 41.44 -17.44 -8.04
CA TRP A 142 40.31 -16.91 -8.80
C TRP A 142 39.42 -16.04 -7.96
N LEU A 143 39.22 -16.36 -6.67
CA LEU A 143 38.50 -15.53 -5.74
C LEU A 143 39.20 -14.17 -5.55
N GLY A 144 40.53 -14.19 -5.36
CA GLY A 144 41.31 -12.95 -5.21
C GLY A 144 41.25 -12.03 -6.43
N VAL A 145 41.30 -12.62 -7.64
CA VAL A 145 41.23 -11.88 -8.92
C VAL A 145 39.80 -11.35 -9.19
N LEU A 146 38.76 -12.14 -8.91
CA LEU A 146 37.38 -11.80 -9.24
C LEU A 146 36.67 -11.01 -8.14
N ALA A 147 37.06 -11.15 -6.87
CA ALA A 147 36.42 -10.51 -5.74
C ALA A 147 36.32 -8.97 -5.88
N PRO A 148 37.37 -8.23 -6.31
CA PRO A 148 37.30 -6.79 -6.49
C PRO A 148 36.22 -6.33 -7.48
N PHE A 149 35.84 -7.18 -8.42
CA PHE A 149 34.80 -6.89 -9.41
C PHE A 149 33.43 -7.41 -8.98
N LEU A 150 33.37 -8.60 -8.36
CA LEU A 150 32.11 -9.22 -7.93
C LEU A 150 31.47 -8.50 -6.74
N PHE A 151 32.27 -8.05 -5.77
CA PHE A 151 31.73 -7.37 -4.60
C PHE A 151 31.02 -6.04 -4.91
N PRO A 152 31.60 -5.10 -5.69
CA PRO A 152 30.89 -3.90 -6.11
C PRO A 152 29.65 -4.18 -6.93
N LEU A 153 29.70 -5.19 -7.83
CA LEU A 153 28.55 -5.58 -8.64
C LEU A 153 27.40 -6.14 -7.77
N LEU A 154 27.73 -7.03 -6.84
CA LEU A 154 26.74 -7.61 -5.92
C LEU A 154 26.16 -6.54 -4.99
N PHE A 155 26.97 -5.62 -4.53
CA PHE A 155 26.54 -4.46 -3.75
C PHE A 155 25.59 -3.55 -4.53
N LEU A 156 25.90 -3.28 -5.79
CA LEU A 156 25.03 -2.53 -6.70
C LEU A 156 23.68 -3.25 -6.90
N LEU A 157 23.67 -4.56 -7.11
CA LEU A 157 22.45 -5.35 -7.23
C LEU A 157 21.60 -5.32 -5.95
N ILE A 158 22.22 -5.39 -4.78
CA ILE A 158 21.54 -5.25 -3.49
C ILE A 158 20.90 -3.86 -3.36
N ILE A 159 21.63 -2.80 -3.73
CA ILE A 159 21.11 -1.43 -3.73
C ILE A 159 19.92 -1.31 -4.69
N ILE A 160 20.01 -1.79 -5.92
CA ILE A 160 18.92 -1.75 -6.90
C ILE A 160 17.72 -2.54 -6.37
N TRP A 161 17.93 -3.72 -5.82
CA TRP A 161 16.86 -4.53 -5.22
C TRP A 161 16.19 -3.80 -4.04
N PHE A 162 16.97 -3.16 -3.20
CA PHE A 162 16.46 -2.38 -2.06
C PHE A 162 15.65 -1.17 -2.53
N PHE A 163 16.16 -0.41 -3.50
CA PHE A 163 15.45 0.73 -4.08
C PHE A 163 14.16 0.31 -4.78
N THR A 164 14.20 -0.73 -5.60
CA THR A 164 13.00 -1.22 -6.29
C THR A 164 11.93 -1.74 -5.31
N ARG A 165 12.36 -2.36 -4.22
CA ARG A 165 11.46 -2.80 -3.14
C ARG A 165 10.88 -1.61 -2.38
N SER A 166 11.68 -0.58 -2.10
CA SER A 166 11.26 0.62 -1.37
C SER A 166 10.31 1.49 -2.19
N VAL A 167 10.59 1.64 -3.51
CA VAL A 167 9.77 2.45 -4.43
C VAL A 167 8.40 1.80 -4.68
N ARG A 168 8.28 0.48 -4.69
CA ARG A 168 6.98 -0.20 -4.83
C ARG A 168 6.00 0.14 -3.71
N GLY A 169 6.48 0.39 -2.48
CA GLY A 169 5.65 0.83 -1.36
C GLY A 169 5.23 2.30 -1.46
N ALA A 170 6.13 3.19 -1.83
CA ALA A 170 5.88 4.63 -1.92
C ALA A 170 5.05 5.00 -3.17
N GLY A 171 5.28 4.33 -4.30
CA GLY A 171 4.55 4.59 -5.55
C GLY A 171 3.07 4.24 -5.46
N MET A 172 2.68 3.18 -4.74
CA MET A 172 1.28 2.84 -4.51
C MET A 172 0.57 3.87 -3.60
N GLN A 173 1.27 4.47 -2.66
CA GLN A 173 0.71 5.49 -1.78
C GLN A 173 0.51 6.82 -2.52
N ALA A 174 1.41 7.19 -3.41
CA ALA A 174 1.25 8.37 -4.29
C ALA A 174 0.12 8.20 -5.30
N MET A 175 -0.14 6.99 -5.81
CA MET A 175 -1.29 6.71 -6.69
C MET A 175 -2.63 6.64 -5.95
N SER A 176 -2.64 6.48 -4.62
CA SER A 176 -3.89 6.41 -3.85
C SER A 176 -4.51 7.77 -3.51
N PHE A 177 -3.83 8.89 -3.76
CA PHE A 177 -4.40 10.23 -3.53
C PHE A 177 -5.63 10.54 -4.39
N GLY A 178 -5.78 9.89 -5.55
CA GLY A 178 -6.93 10.03 -6.44
C GLY A 178 -8.11 9.12 -6.13
N ASN A 179 -7.96 8.16 -5.22
CA ASN A 179 -9.04 7.24 -4.90
C ASN A 179 -10.12 7.94 -4.08
N SER A 180 -11.37 7.68 -4.43
CA SER A 180 -12.52 8.20 -3.69
C SER A 180 -12.54 7.63 -2.28
N LYS A 181 -12.71 8.50 -1.28
CA LYS A 181 -12.98 8.12 0.13
C LYS A 181 -14.46 7.84 0.38
N ALA A 182 -15.27 7.68 -0.67
CA ALA A 182 -16.70 7.45 -0.55
C ALA A 182 -17.00 6.27 0.36
N ARG A 183 -17.94 6.50 1.28
CA ARG A 183 -18.44 5.44 2.16
C ARG A 183 -19.49 4.64 1.39
N MET A 184 -19.22 3.36 1.19
CA MET A 184 -20.19 2.43 0.64
C MET A 184 -20.99 1.81 1.78
N ILE A 185 -22.33 1.93 1.73
CA ILE A 185 -23.24 1.22 2.61
C ILE A 185 -23.84 0.08 1.78
N ASP A 186 -23.56 -1.15 2.20
CA ASP A 186 -24.10 -2.35 1.57
C ASP A 186 -25.57 -2.53 1.97
N PRO A 187 -26.51 -2.74 1.04
CA PRO A 187 -27.92 -2.99 1.34
C PRO A 187 -28.17 -4.22 2.22
N ASN A 188 -27.21 -5.17 2.27
CA ASN A 188 -27.31 -6.37 3.09
C ASN A 188 -26.87 -6.17 4.56
N ASP A 189 -26.23 -5.05 4.89
CA ASP A 189 -25.84 -4.75 6.28
C ASP A 189 -27.05 -4.25 7.07
N GLN A 190 -27.69 -5.16 7.80
CA GLN A 190 -28.87 -4.87 8.62
C GLN A 190 -28.61 -3.81 9.70
N ASN A 191 -27.37 -3.63 10.17
CA ASN A 191 -27.04 -2.66 11.20
C ASN A 191 -27.02 -1.21 10.67
N GLN A 192 -26.80 -1.04 9.36
CA GLN A 192 -26.72 0.27 8.72
C GLN A 192 -27.93 0.58 7.83
N LYS A 193 -28.81 -0.38 7.64
CA LYS A 193 -30.01 -0.22 6.82
C LYS A 193 -30.99 0.74 7.48
N VAL A 194 -31.31 1.82 6.77
CA VAL A 194 -32.34 2.81 7.15
C VAL A 194 -33.42 2.75 6.10
N THR A 195 -34.69 2.77 6.49
CA THR A 195 -35.86 2.75 5.61
C THR A 195 -36.76 3.95 5.89
N PHE A 196 -37.80 4.16 5.06
CA PHE A 196 -38.78 5.23 5.31
C PHE A 196 -39.50 5.13 6.64
N LYS A 197 -39.54 3.95 7.29
CA LYS A 197 -40.08 3.75 8.63
C LYS A 197 -39.23 4.41 9.74
N ASP A 198 -37.95 4.64 9.44
CA ASP A 198 -36.99 5.24 10.37
C ASP A 198 -36.92 6.77 10.22
N VAL A 199 -37.55 7.29 9.16
CA VAL A 199 -37.68 8.73 8.92
C VAL A 199 -39.08 9.16 9.31
N ALA A 200 -39.23 10.01 10.31
CA ALA A 200 -40.50 10.61 10.68
C ALA A 200 -40.71 11.93 9.94
N GLY A 201 -41.96 12.31 9.70
CA GLY A 201 -42.32 13.54 8.98
C GLY A 201 -41.92 13.51 7.48
N ALA A 202 -41.78 14.70 6.90
CA ALA A 202 -41.40 14.93 5.49
C ALA A 202 -42.24 14.11 4.49
N LYS A 203 -43.55 14.09 4.63
CA LYS A 203 -44.46 13.22 3.89
C LYS A 203 -44.42 13.50 2.38
N GLU A 204 -44.41 14.74 1.99
CA GLU A 204 -44.35 15.17 0.58
C GLU A 204 -43.03 14.74 -0.06
N ALA A 205 -41.91 15.03 0.60
CA ALA A 205 -40.61 14.60 0.11
C ALA A 205 -40.48 13.08 -0.01
N LYS A 206 -41.06 12.31 0.92
CA LYS A 206 -41.10 10.84 0.82
C LYS A 206 -41.91 10.38 -0.39
N GLN A 207 -43.09 10.96 -0.61
CA GLN A 207 -43.96 10.62 -1.71
C GLN A 207 -43.28 10.87 -3.07
N GLU A 208 -42.57 11.99 -3.21
CA GLU A 208 -41.79 12.29 -4.40
C GLU A 208 -40.64 11.29 -4.61
N LEU A 209 -40.01 10.83 -3.52
CA LEU A 209 -38.90 9.88 -3.57
C LEU A 209 -39.34 8.42 -3.70
N GLU A 210 -40.60 8.07 -3.39
CA GLU A 210 -41.15 6.73 -3.63
C GLU A 210 -41.09 6.33 -5.11
N GLU A 211 -41.26 7.28 -6.02
CA GLU A 211 -41.13 7.04 -7.45
C GLU A 211 -39.71 6.58 -7.83
N ILE A 212 -38.69 7.19 -7.19
CA ILE A 212 -37.29 6.82 -7.36
C ILE A 212 -37.03 5.40 -6.84
N VAL A 213 -37.60 5.05 -5.68
CA VAL A 213 -37.52 3.72 -5.11
C VAL A 213 -38.15 2.69 -6.04
N ASP A 214 -39.36 2.99 -6.55
CA ASP A 214 -40.04 2.09 -7.49
C ASP A 214 -39.26 1.87 -8.76
N PHE A 215 -38.66 2.89 -9.31
CA PHE A 215 -37.78 2.79 -10.47
C PHE A 215 -36.58 1.88 -10.18
N LEU A 216 -35.89 2.07 -9.07
CA LEU A 216 -34.70 1.27 -8.71
C LEU A 216 -35.07 -0.20 -8.45
N LYS A 217 -36.28 -0.48 -7.90
CA LYS A 217 -36.79 -1.82 -7.70
C LYS A 217 -37.21 -2.49 -9.01
N ASN A 218 -37.91 -1.75 -9.88
CA ASN A 218 -38.58 -2.28 -11.08
C ASN A 218 -38.30 -1.45 -12.33
N PRO A 219 -37.02 -1.31 -12.77
CA PRO A 219 -36.64 -0.42 -13.87
C PRO A 219 -37.33 -0.79 -15.20
N LYS A 220 -37.63 -2.07 -15.44
CA LYS A 220 -38.29 -2.53 -16.67
C LYS A 220 -39.66 -1.89 -16.87
N LYS A 221 -40.46 -1.76 -15.80
CA LYS A 221 -41.79 -1.17 -15.87
C LYS A 221 -41.78 0.26 -16.45
N PHE A 222 -40.77 1.04 -16.09
CA PHE A 222 -40.64 2.42 -16.57
C PHE A 222 -40.08 2.49 -17.99
N LEU A 223 -39.14 1.61 -18.33
CA LEU A 223 -38.58 1.52 -19.68
C LEU A 223 -39.63 1.06 -20.72
N ASP A 224 -40.48 0.11 -20.37
CA ASP A 224 -41.47 -0.45 -21.27
C ASP A 224 -42.57 0.58 -21.65
N ILE A 225 -42.86 1.54 -20.78
CA ILE A 225 -43.80 2.64 -21.05
C ILE A 225 -43.13 3.88 -21.61
N GLY A 226 -41.81 3.85 -21.84
CA GLY A 226 -41.02 5.00 -22.36
C GLY A 226 -40.91 6.18 -21.40
N ALA A 227 -41.06 5.96 -20.09
CA ALA A 227 -40.88 7.02 -19.09
C ALA A 227 -39.45 7.43 -19.01
N GLU A 228 -39.18 8.74 -19.01
CA GLU A 228 -37.87 9.30 -18.75
C GLU A 228 -37.55 9.22 -17.26
N ILE A 229 -36.42 8.61 -16.94
CA ILE A 229 -35.96 8.42 -15.58
C ILE A 229 -35.08 9.58 -15.18
N PRO A 230 -35.32 10.23 -14.03
CA PRO A 230 -34.46 11.30 -13.57
C PRO A 230 -33.06 10.76 -13.28
N LYS A 231 -32.04 11.38 -13.89
CA LYS A 231 -30.64 11.02 -13.64
C LYS A 231 -30.17 11.52 -12.29
N GLY A 232 -30.74 12.62 -11.83
CA GLY A 232 -30.34 13.24 -10.57
C GLY A 232 -31.48 13.90 -9.82
N VAL A 233 -31.37 13.87 -8.49
CA VAL A 233 -32.30 14.46 -7.54
C VAL A 233 -31.56 15.46 -6.65
N MET A 234 -32.02 16.72 -6.64
CA MET A 234 -31.49 17.75 -5.78
C MET A 234 -32.39 17.90 -4.55
N MET A 235 -31.85 17.60 -3.38
CA MET A 235 -32.53 17.74 -2.08
C MET A 235 -32.17 19.10 -1.48
N MET A 236 -33.15 19.95 -1.27
CA MET A 236 -32.97 21.31 -0.76
C MET A 236 -33.71 21.47 0.57
N GLY A 237 -33.17 22.26 1.48
CA GLY A 237 -33.83 22.55 2.77
C GLY A 237 -32.85 23.08 3.82
N ALA A 238 -33.39 23.55 4.93
CA ALA A 238 -32.59 24.06 6.03
C ALA A 238 -31.63 23.01 6.62
N PRO A 239 -30.53 23.39 7.26
CA PRO A 239 -29.69 22.45 7.94
C PRO A 239 -30.46 21.70 9.03
N GLY A 240 -30.14 20.39 9.23
CA GLY A 240 -30.80 19.56 10.23
C GLY A 240 -32.17 19.01 9.86
N THR A 241 -32.72 19.23 8.66
CA THR A 241 -34.01 18.70 8.21
C THR A 241 -34.00 17.21 7.84
N GLY A 242 -32.85 16.55 7.91
CA GLY A 242 -32.73 15.11 7.67
C GLY A 242 -32.48 14.69 6.23
N LYS A 243 -31.96 15.57 5.35
CA LYS A 243 -31.65 15.28 3.94
C LYS A 243 -30.81 14.01 3.75
N THR A 244 -29.70 13.91 4.47
CA THR A 244 -28.80 12.74 4.42
C THR A 244 -29.47 11.46 4.90
N LEU A 245 -30.32 11.56 5.95
CA LEU A 245 -31.08 10.41 6.46
C LEU A 245 -32.12 9.94 5.45
N LEU A 246 -32.82 10.88 4.82
CA LEU A 246 -33.83 10.57 3.80
C LEU A 246 -33.19 9.92 2.55
N ALA A 247 -32.05 10.42 2.08
CA ALA A 247 -31.31 9.79 0.97
C ALA A 247 -30.88 8.34 1.29
N ARG A 248 -30.41 8.09 2.52
CA ARG A 248 -30.11 6.74 3.00
C ARG A 248 -31.36 5.85 3.05
N ALA A 249 -32.50 6.42 3.46
CA ALA A 249 -33.75 5.70 3.52
C ALA A 249 -34.23 5.28 2.13
N VAL A 250 -34.06 6.13 1.11
CA VAL A 250 -34.33 5.78 -0.30
C VAL A 250 -33.54 4.57 -0.73
N ALA A 251 -32.23 4.57 -0.48
CA ALA A 251 -31.36 3.44 -0.83
C ALA A 251 -31.72 2.16 -0.08
N GLY A 252 -31.98 2.26 1.21
CA GLY A 252 -32.38 1.12 2.04
C GLY A 252 -33.76 0.56 1.69
N GLU A 253 -34.70 1.42 1.29
CA GLU A 253 -36.01 1.02 0.80
C GLU A 253 -35.93 0.37 -0.59
N ALA A 254 -35.08 0.92 -1.49
CA ALA A 254 -34.80 0.34 -2.80
C ALA A 254 -33.98 -0.95 -2.74
N GLY A 255 -33.22 -1.17 -1.66
CA GLY A 255 -32.33 -2.31 -1.52
C GLY A 255 -31.08 -2.23 -2.41
N VAL A 256 -30.57 -1.02 -2.66
CA VAL A 256 -29.42 -0.78 -3.53
C VAL A 256 -28.22 -0.22 -2.77
N PRO A 257 -26.99 -0.43 -3.26
CA PRO A 257 -25.79 0.18 -2.67
C PRO A 257 -25.86 1.70 -2.64
N PHE A 258 -25.39 2.28 -1.53
CA PHE A 258 -25.37 3.72 -1.30
C PHE A 258 -23.93 4.20 -1.14
N PHE A 259 -23.48 5.05 -2.08
CA PHE A 259 -22.17 5.66 -2.09
C PHE A 259 -22.29 7.11 -1.61
N SER A 260 -21.75 7.42 -0.45
CA SER A 260 -21.87 8.76 0.15
C SER A 260 -20.51 9.45 0.24
N ILE A 261 -20.51 10.73 -0.16
CA ILE A 261 -19.35 11.62 -0.05
C ILE A 261 -19.83 13.03 0.27
N SER A 262 -19.02 13.81 1.00
CA SER A 262 -19.26 15.25 1.15
C SER A 262 -18.65 16.03 -0.01
N GLY A 263 -19.35 17.06 -0.50
CA GLY A 263 -18.81 18.00 -1.50
C GLY A 263 -17.50 18.64 -1.08
N SER A 264 -17.29 18.84 0.22
CA SER A 264 -16.04 19.36 0.79
C SER A 264 -14.86 18.40 0.59
N GLU A 265 -15.09 17.08 0.50
CA GLU A 265 -14.03 16.08 0.28
C GLU A 265 -13.47 16.10 -1.15
N PHE A 266 -14.14 16.78 -2.07
CA PHE A 266 -13.63 17.01 -3.42
C PHE A 266 -12.70 18.21 -3.51
N VAL A 267 -12.73 19.12 -2.53
CA VAL A 267 -11.91 20.33 -2.53
C VAL A 267 -10.56 20.01 -1.88
N GLU A 268 -9.53 19.94 -2.69
CA GLU A 268 -8.16 19.67 -2.26
C GLU A 268 -7.22 20.78 -2.76
N MET A 269 -6.00 20.83 -2.20
CA MET A 269 -5.01 21.84 -2.63
C MET A 269 -4.36 21.49 -3.99
N PHE A 270 -4.46 20.25 -4.44
CA PHE A 270 -3.83 19.77 -5.66
C PHE A 270 -4.82 19.72 -6.82
N VAL A 271 -4.52 20.41 -7.89
CA VAL A 271 -5.36 20.46 -9.09
C VAL A 271 -5.56 19.06 -9.69
N GLY A 272 -6.80 18.72 -10.00
CA GLY A 272 -7.18 17.45 -10.64
C GLY A 272 -7.48 16.29 -9.71
N VAL A 273 -7.19 16.39 -8.40
CA VAL A 273 -7.49 15.33 -7.44
C VAL A 273 -8.99 15.19 -7.23
N GLY A 274 -9.73 16.30 -7.10
CA GLY A 274 -11.18 16.31 -6.98
C GLY A 274 -11.86 15.66 -8.19
N ALA A 275 -11.45 16.03 -9.39
CA ALA A 275 -11.97 15.43 -10.63
C ALA A 275 -11.68 13.94 -10.75
N SER A 276 -10.52 13.47 -10.26
CA SER A 276 -10.19 12.04 -10.21
C SER A 276 -11.08 11.29 -9.25
N ARG A 277 -11.35 11.84 -8.06
CA ARG A 277 -12.28 11.26 -7.07
C ARG A 277 -13.71 11.16 -7.59
N VAL A 278 -14.18 12.16 -8.34
CA VAL A 278 -15.49 12.11 -9.01
C VAL A 278 -15.54 10.92 -9.96
N ARG A 279 -14.56 10.80 -10.88
CA ARG A 279 -14.52 9.67 -11.82
C ARG A 279 -14.50 8.32 -11.14
N ASP A 280 -13.72 8.18 -10.08
CA ASP A 280 -13.63 6.95 -9.32
C ASP A 280 -14.96 6.59 -8.63
N LEU A 281 -15.61 7.57 -7.99
CA LEU A 281 -16.94 7.42 -7.38
C LEU A 281 -17.98 6.94 -8.39
N PHE A 282 -18.08 7.60 -9.55
CA PHE A 282 -19.03 7.25 -10.59
C PHE A 282 -18.73 5.86 -11.18
N ASN A 283 -17.46 5.53 -11.38
CA ASN A 283 -17.05 4.20 -11.83
C ASN A 283 -17.39 3.09 -10.82
N MET A 284 -17.23 3.36 -9.52
CA MET A 284 -17.63 2.42 -8.47
C MET A 284 -19.15 2.19 -8.48
N ALA A 285 -19.93 3.24 -8.61
CA ALA A 285 -21.38 3.13 -8.67
C ALA A 285 -21.85 2.41 -9.94
N LYS A 286 -21.29 2.70 -11.11
CA LYS A 286 -21.58 2.00 -12.38
C LYS A 286 -21.29 0.50 -12.29
N LYS A 287 -20.20 0.11 -11.63
CA LYS A 287 -19.85 -1.32 -11.42
C LYS A 287 -20.80 -2.04 -10.48
N ASN A 288 -21.45 -1.32 -9.57
CA ASN A 288 -22.37 -1.87 -8.59
C ASN A 288 -23.84 -1.50 -8.89
N ALA A 289 -24.17 -1.16 -10.12
CA ALA A 289 -25.53 -0.81 -10.51
C ALA A 289 -26.50 -2.00 -10.36
N PRO A 290 -27.74 -1.78 -9.87
CA PRO A 290 -28.34 -0.49 -9.55
C PRO A 290 -27.78 0.11 -8.24
N ALA A 291 -27.50 1.43 -8.22
CA ALA A 291 -26.87 2.09 -7.08
C ALA A 291 -27.30 3.56 -6.95
N ILE A 292 -27.12 4.13 -5.77
CA ILE A 292 -27.30 5.57 -5.50
C ILE A 292 -25.95 6.17 -5.15
N ILE A 293 -25.60 7.29 -5.82
CA ILE A 293 -24.53 8.21 -5.43
C ILE A 293 -25.18 9.34 -4.65
N PHE A 294 -24.65 9.65 -3.47
CA PHE A 294 -25.10 10.77 -2.67
C PHE A 294 -23.95 11.73 -2.40
N VAL A 295 -24.14 12.98 -2.82
CA VAL A 295 -23.21 14.08 -2.59
C VAL A 295 -23.84 15.05 -1.60
N ASP A 296 -23.38 15.04 -0.36
CA ASP A 296 -23.82 16.01 0.66
C ASP A 296 -23.07 17.33 0.48
N GLU A 297 -23.69 18.45 0.87
CA GLU A 297 -23.09 19.79 0.77
C GLU A 297 -22.54 20.10 -0.63
N ILE A 298 -23.33 19.80 -1.67
CA ILE A 298 -22.89 20.00 -3.08
C ILE A 298 -22.50 21.45 -3.38
N ASP A 299 -22.99 22.41 -2.62
CA ASP A 299 -22.64 23.83 -2.71
C ASP A 299 -21.16 24.12 -2.42
N ALA A 300 -20.43 23.18 -1.77
CA ALA A 300 -18.98 23.29 -1.61
C ALA A 300 -18.23 23.33 -2.97
N VAL A 301 -18.72 22.57 -3.95
CA VAL A 301 -18.13 22.47 -5.31
C VAL A 301 -19.03 23.09 -6.39
N GLY A 302 -20.34 23.11 -6.16
CA GLY A 302 -21.36 23.53 -7.15
C GLY A 302 -21.74 25.00 -7.12
N ARG A 303 -20.94 25.87 -6.53
CA ARG A 303 -21.24 27.31 -6.42
C ARG A 303 -21.05 28.02 -7.76
N ILE A 304 -21.86 29.07 -8.01
CA ILE A 304 -21.75 29.99 -9.18
C ILE A 304 -20.31 30.50 -9.30
N ARG A 305 -19.83 30.54 -10.52
CA ARG A 305 -18.49 31.04 -10.88
C ARG A 305 -18.33 32.49 -10.45
N GLY A 306 -17.39 32.74 -9.56
CA GLY A 306 -17.05 34.09 -9.14
C GLY A 306 -15.92 34.67 -9.97
N THR A 307 -15.91 35.97 -10.17
CA THR A 307 -14.83 36.72 -10.83
C THR A 307 -13.57 36.87 -9.94
N GLY A 308 -13.40 36.00 -8.94
CA GLY A 308 -12.30 36.04 -7.96
C GLY A 308 -10.98 35.52 -8.54
N ILE A 309 -9.94 36.34 -8.48
CA ILE A 309 -8.56 35.99 -8.81
C ILE A 309 -7.98 35.17 -7.66
N GLY A 310 -7.91 33.82 -7.81
CA GLY A 310 -7.26 32.96 -6.83
C GLY A 310 -7.34 31.48 -7.20
N GLY A 311 -6.21 30.77 -7.18
CA GLY A 311 -6.04 29.39 -7.64
C GLY A 311 -6.87 28.29 -6.95
N GLY A 312 -7.67 28.62 -5.91
CA GLY A 312 -8.62 27.70 -5.29
C GLY A 312 -9.96 27.56 -6.04
N ASN A 313 -10.24 28.43 -7.01
CA ASN A 313 -11.45 28.38 -7.82
C ASN A 313 -11.30 27.40 -8.99
N ASP A 314 -10.11 27.27 -9.56
CA ASP A 314 -9.85 26.42 -10.73
C ASP A 314 -10.10 24.94 -10.43
N GLU A 315 -9.73 24.47 -9.24
CA GLU A 315 -9.97 23.08 -8.86
C GLU A 315 -11.46 22.77 -8.65
N ARG A 316 -12.19 23.69 -7.99
CA ARG A 316 -13.64 23.54 -7.82
C ARG A 316 -14.36 23.51 -9.17
N GLU A 317 -14.00 24.41 -10.09
CA GLU A 317 -14.57 24.42 -11.43
C GLU A 317 -14.24 23.16 -12.22
N GLN A 318 -13.02 22.66 -12.12
CA GLN A 318 -12.62 21.40 -12.76
C GLN A 318 -13.41 20.23 -12.19
N THR A 319 -13.58 20.19 -10.86
CA THR A 319 -14.37 19.15 -10.18
C THR A 319 -15.85 19.23 -10.55
N LEU A 320 -16.43 20.44 -10.56
CA LEU A 320 -17.81 20.65 -11.01
C LEU A 320 -17.99 20.19 -12.46
N ASN A 321 -17.11 20.62 -13.35
CA ASN A 321 -17.16 20.21 -14.76
C ASN A 321 -17.07 18.67 -14.89
N GLN A 322 -16.25 17.99 -14.07
CA GLN A 322 -16.18 16.54 -14.08
C GLN A 322 -17.49 15.90 -13.61
N ILE A 323 -18.15 16.44 -12.57
CA ILE A 323 -19.48 15.95 -12.14
C ILE A 323 -20.47 16.08 -13.31
N LEU A 324 -20.50 17.22 -13.99
CA LEU A 324 -21.39 17.45 -15.12
C LEU A 324 -21.11 16.48 -16.27
N VAL A 325 -19.84 16.26 -16.61
CA VAL A 325 -19.42 15.27 -17.63
C VAL A 325 -19.86 13.85 -17.28
N GLU A 326 -19.67 13.45 -16.02
CA GLU A 326 -20.08 12.09 -15.59
C GLU A 326 -21.61 11.92 -15.62
N MET A 327 -22.38 12.95 -15.26
CA MET A 327 -23.85 12.92 -15.34
C MET A 327 -24.35 12.92 -16.78
N ASP A 328 -23.76 13.74 -17.64
CA ASP A 328 -24.10 13.78 -19.07
C ASP A 328 -23.75 12.45 -19.77
N GLY A 329 -22.66 11.80 -19.32
CA GLY A 329 -22.18 10.50 -19.80
C GLY A 329 -22.93 9.27 -19.27
N PHE A 330 -24.03 9.44 -18.52
CA PHE A 330 -24.91 8.33 -18.19
C PHE A 330 -25.69 7.85 -19.41
N GLU A 331 -25.52 6.58 -19.75
CA GLU A 331 -26.42 5.92 -20.71
C GLU A 331 -27.85 5.87 -20.15
N PRO A 332 -28.87 5.89 -21.01
CA PRO A 332 -30.29 5.84 -20.58
C PRO A 332 -30.61 4.66 -19.65
N ASN A 333 -29.81 3.59 -19.67
CA ASN A 333 -29.99 2.37 -18.91
C ASN A 333 -29.04 2.22 -17.71
N ALA A 334 -28.32 3.26 -17.32
CA ALA A 334 -27.24 3.16 -16.33
C ALA A 334 -27.72 2.83 -14.91
N LYS A 335 -28.99 2.72 -14.60
CA LYS A 335 -29.54 2.31 -13.29
C LYS A 335 -28.80 2.90 -12.06
N VAL A 336 -28.17 4.05 -12.24
CA VAL A 336 -27.47 4.82 -11.20
C VAL A 336 -28.17 6.15 -11.09
N ILE A 337 -28.59 6.51 -9.88
CA ILE A 337 -29.19 7.80 -9.59
C ILE A 337 -28.24 8.61 -8.71
N VAL A 338 -28.03 9.87 -9.10
CA VAL A 338 -27.22 10.81 -8.32
C VAL A 338 -28.17 11.65 -7.47
N MET A 339 -28.05 11.57 -6.17
CA MET A 339 -28.74 12.45 -5.24
C MET A 339 -27.74 13.47 -4.68
N ALA A 340 -28.12 14.73 -4.62
CA ALA A 340 -27.29 15.75 -3.99
C ALA A 340 -28.10 16.52 -2.96
N ALA A 341 -27.45 16.97 -1.89
CA ALA A 341 -28.09 17.79 -0.86
C ALA A 341 -27.39 19.14 -0.73
N THR A 342 -28.19 20.20 -0.52
CA THR A 342 -27.69 21.52 -0.22
C THR A 342 -28.58 22.25 0.78
N ASN A 343 -27.95 23.08 1.60
CA ASN A 343 -28.66 24.03 2.46
C ASN A 343 -28.80 25.40 1.80
N ARG A 344 -28.13 25.62 0.66
CA ARG A 344 -28.06 26.92 -0.02
C ARG A 344 -28.31 26.80 -1.53
N PRO A 345 -29.55 26.58 -1.93
CA PRO A 345 -29.90 26.45 -3.34
C PRO A 345 -29.63 27.75 -4.14
N ASP A 346 -29.60 28.88 -3.46
CA ASP A 346 -29.34 30.23 -4.03
C ASP A 346 -27.95 30.40 -4.64
N VAL A 347 -26.97 29.63 -4.16
CA VAL A 347 -25.58 29.76 -4.62
C VAL A 347 -25.17 28.73 -5.68
N LEU A 348 -26.06 27.78 -6.03
CA LEU A 348 -25.75 26.73 -6.98
C LEU A 348 -25.62 27.25 -8.42
N ASP A 349 -24.65 26.68 -9.16
CA ASP A 349 -24.50 26.93 -10.59
C ASP A 349 -25.72 26.39 -11.34
N PRO A 350 -26.40 27.22 -12.14
CA PRO A 350 -27.55 26.79 -12.94
C PRO A 350 -27.28 25.62 -13.87
N ALA A 351 -26.03 25.38 -14.23
CA ALA A 351 -25.63 24.22 -15.04
C ALA A 351 -25.94 22.89 -14.39
N LEU A 352 -25.92 22.79 -13.04
CA LEU A 352 -26.32 21.61 -12.32
C LEU A 352 -27.81 21.27 -12.45
N LEU A 353 -28.64 22.31 -12.60
CA LEU A 353 -30.09 22.20 -12.58
C LEU A 353 -30.71 22.09 -13.99
N ARG A 354 -29.86 21.87 -15.02
CA ARG A 354 -30.35 21.65 -16.40
C ARG A 354 -30.92 20.24 -16.56
N PRO A 355 -31.91 20.06 -17.44
CA PRO A 355 -32.44 18.74 -17.80
C PRO A 355 -31.33 17.76 -18.18
N GLY A 356 -31.47 16.51 -17.76
CA GLY A 356 -30.47 15.45 -17.95
C GLY A 356 -29.39 15.40 -16.83
N ARG A 357 -29.48 16.29 -15.80
CA ARG A 357 -28.59 16.33 -14.64
C ARG A 357 -29.40 16.22 -13.36
N PHE A 358 -29.52 17.28 -12.55
CA PHE A 358 -30.43 17.28 -11.40
C PHE A 358 -31.81 17.79 -11.84
N ASP A 359 -32.55 16.91 -12.47
CA ASP A 359 -33.85 17.20 -13.11
C ASP A 359 -34.94 17.39 -12.09
N ARG A 360 -34.87 16.62 -10.99
CA ARG A 360 -35.86 16.65 -9.93
C ARG A 360 -35.33 17.43 -8.72
N ARG A 361 -36.18 18.28 -8.18
CA ARG A 361 -35.87 19.07 -6.99
C ARG A 361 -36.88 18.70 -5.90
N VAL A 362 -36.37 18.23 -4.77
CA VAL A 362 -37.19 17.86 -3.61
C VAL A 362 -36.86 18.80 -2.48
N THR A 363 -37.86 19.58 -2.04
CA THR A 363 -37.71 20.49 -0.92
C THR A 363 -38.09 19.80 0.37
N ILE A 364 -37.24 19.91 1.38
CA ILE A 364 -37.49 19.35 2.70
C ILE A 364 -37.64 20.53 3.66
N ASP A 365 -38.90 20.79 4.02
CA ASP A 365 -39.27 21.86 4.91
C ASP A 365 -38.95 21.54 6.38
N LEU A 366 -39.03 22.56 7.22
CA LEU A 366 -38.95 22.39 8.66
C LEU A 366 -40.15 21.58 9.13
N PRO A 367 -39.98 20.65 10.10
CA PRO A 367 -41.07 19.81 10.57
C PRO A 367 -42.16 20.62 11.28
N ASP A 368 -43.43 20.32 10.99
CA ASP A 368 -44.59 20.85 11.69
C ASP A 368 -44.71 20.20 13.09
N LYS A 369 -45.74 20.62 13.86
CA LYS A 369 -45.95 20.09 15.23
C LYS A 369 -46.11 18.56 15.20
N LYS A 370 -46.87 18.02 14.25
CA LYS A 370 -47.12 16.56 14.13
C LYS A 370 -45.86 15.82 13.73
N ASP A 371 -45.10 16.37 12.78
CA ASP A 371 -43.83 15.81 12.36
C ASP A 371 -42.82 15.78 13.50
N ARG A 372 -42.74 16.86 14.32
CA ARG A 372 -41.86 16.90 15.49
C ARG A 372 -42.24 15.85 16.53
N GLU A 373 -43.53 15.65 16.78
CA GLU A 373 -44.03 14.57 17.64
C GLU A 373 -43.63 13.18 17.12
N GLU A 374 -43.81 12.93 15.81
CA GLU A 374 -43.38 11.67 15.19
C GLU A 374 -41.86 11.47 15.29
N ILE A 375 -41.06 12.53 15.08
CA ILE A 375 -39.60 12.50 15.24
C ILE A 375 -39.23 12.14 16.68
N LEU A 376 -39.84 12.78 17.64
CA LEU A 376 -39.63 12.49 19.07
C LEU A 376 -39.97 11.02 19.39
N LYS A 377 -41.08 10.50 18.88
CA LYS A 377 -41.48 9.09 19.06
C LYS A 377 -40.41 8.13 18.47
N VAL A 378 -39.85 8.43 17.31
CA VAL A 378 -38.81 7.58 16.69
C VAL A 378 -37.56 7.59 17.60
N HIS A 379 -37.11 8.73 18.08
CA HIS A 379 -35.95 8.85 18.97
C HIS A 379 -36.16 8.26 20.35
N ALA A 380 -37.39 8.23 20.83
CA ALA A 380 -37.77 7.69 22.13
C ALA A 380 -37.89 6.16 22.18
N ARG A 381 -38.07 5.48 21.03
CA ARG A 381 -38.31 4.01 20.93
C ARG A 381 -37.37 3.13 21.75
N LYS A 382 -36.11 3.57 21.96
CA LYS A 382 -35.06 2.77 22.64
C LYS A 382 -34.60 3.43 23.95
N LYS A 383 -35.35 4.42 24.46
CA LYS A 383 -34.98 5.13 25.68
C LYS A 383 -36.04 4.94 26.77
N PRO A 384 -35.65 4.69 28.00
CA PRO A 384 -36.61 4.72 29.13
C PRO A 384 -37.05 6.15 29.34
N LEU A 385 -38.33 6.40 29.15
CA LEU A 385 -38.96 7.68 29.47
C LEU A 385 -39.74 7.51 30.80
N GLN A 386 -39.82 8.58 31.57
CA GLN A 386 -40.62 8.67 32.78
C GLN A 386 -42.11 8.74 32.36
N GLU A 387 -43.01 8.25 33.20
CA GLU A 387 -44.44 8.13 32.86
C GLU A 387 -45.15 9.50 32.65
N ASP A 388 -44.62 10.57 33.19
CA ASP A 388 -45.12 11.94 33.06
C ASP A 388 -44.67 12.65 31.78
N VAL A 389 -43.78 12.05 30.95
CA VAL A 389 -43.28 12.66 29.73
C VAL A 389 -44.30 12.58 28.61
N ASN A 390 -44.88 13.72 28.26
CA ASN A 390 -45.80 13.86 27.13
C ASN A 390 -45.11 14.47 25.93
N LEU A 391 -44.86 13.61 24.92
CA LEU A 391 -44.15 14.01 23.70
C LEU A 391 -44.93 15.00 22.82
N GLU A 392 -46.27 15.04 22.93
CA GLU A 392 -47.10 15.99 22.21
C GLU A 392 -46.95 17.42 22.74
N ILE A 393 -46.76 17.56 24.06
CA ILE A 393 -46.53 18.87 24.71
C ILE A 393 -45.15 19.40 24.40
N ILE A 394 -44.14 18.48 24.26
CA ILE A 394 -42.74 18.82 23.94
C ILE A 394 -42.59 19.21 22.47
N ALA A 395 -43.39 18.64 21.59
CA ALA A 395 -43.38 18.91 20.15
C ALA A 395 -43.92 20.31 19.82
#